data_6969e06de75f557347d083f420d23571
#
_entry.id   6969e06de75f557347d083f420d23571
#
_cell.length_a   1.000
_cell.length_b   1.000
_cell.length_c   1.000
_cell.angle_alpha   90.00
_cell.angle_beta   90.00
_cell.angle_gamma   90.00
#
_symmetry.space_group_name_H-M   'P 1'
#
loop_
_entity.id
_entity.type
_entity.pdbx_description
1 polymer ?
#
loop_
_entity_poly.entity_id
_entity_poly.type
_entity_poly.pdbx_seq_one_letter_code
_entity_poly.pdbx_strand_id
1 'polypeptide(L)'
;KTEELLTNNDIGFTIIVEDGRGITKDSRINHINDYIGDQYIESKKNNDTVYYNDSIQITLNKKNKVKKVELFTDHYKVEGNFYVGLEKNNLDYENHKEANNQYIAYSENKTVKMTYTLSNNTITKITLA
;
A
#
# COMPACT_ATOMS: atom_id res chain seq x y z
N LYS A 1 -11.53 -11.34 -23.95
CA LYS A 1 -11.60 -10.56 -23.73
C LYS A 1 -11.88 -9.84 -22.45
N THR A 2 -12.05 -10.16 -21.44
CA THR A 2 -12.50 -9.43 -20.29
C THR A 2 -11.44 -9.14 -19.26
N GLU A 3 -10.29 -9.74 -19.39
CA GLU A 3 -9.28 -9.55 -18.38
C GLU A 3 -8.79 -8.12 -18.30
N GLU A 4 -8.78 -7.42 -19.39
CA GLU A 4 -8.33 -6.04 -19.31
C GLU A 4 -9.30 -5.20 -18.52
N LEU A 5 -10.55 -5.62 -18.46
CA LEU A 5 -11.54 -4.88 -17.70
C LEU A 5 -11.29 -4.99 -16.21
N LEU A 6 -10.72 -6.12 -15.79
CA LEU A 6 -10.49 -6.32 -14.38
C LEU A 6 -9.39 -5.45 -13.85
N THR A 7 -8.37 -5.25 -14.65
CA THR A 7 -7.16 -4.69 -14.11
C THR A 7 -7.16 -3.18 -14.04
N ASN A 8 -7.90 -2.53 -14.92
CA ASN A 8 -7.80 -1.07 -15.00
C ASN A 8 -8.31 -0.37 -13.76
N ASN A 9 -9.25 -0.97 -13.07
CA ASN A 9 -9.82 -0.33 -11.89
C ASN A 9 -9.06 -0.68 -10.61
N ASP A 10 -8.12 -1.62 -10.70
CA ASP A 10 -7.35 -2.02 -9.54
C ASP A 10 -5.89 -1.60 -9.62
N ILE A 11 -5.49 -0.98 -10.72
CA ILE A 11 -4.16 -0.41 -10.83
C ILE A 11 -4.06 0.72 -9.82
N GLY A 12 -2.97 0.74 -9.08
CA GLY A 12 -2.78 1.76 -8.06
C GLY A 12 -3.14 1.30 -6.66
N PHE A 13 -3.53 0.03 -6.51
CA PHE A 13 -3.84 -0.53 -5.20
C PHE A 13 -2.96 -1.73 -4.86
N THR A 14 -1.85 -1.87 -5.56
CA THR A 14 -0.86 -2.92 -5.31
C THR A 14 0.46 -2.25 -4.94
N ILE A 15 1.05 -2.69 -3.85
CA ILE A 15 2.36 -2.20 -3.44
C ILE A 15 3.42 -3.16 -3.97
N ILE A 16 4.43 -2.62 -4.64
CA ILE A 16 5.49 -3.40 -5.25
C ILE A 16 6.68 -3.40 -4.29
N VAL A 17 7.11 -4.59 -3.91
CA VAL A 17 8.17 -4.78 -2.92
C VAL A 17 9.34 -5.55 -3.53
N GLU A 18 10.14 -6.20 -2.70
CA GLU A 18 11.36 -6.89 -3.14
C GLU A 18 11.04 -7.89 -4.27
N ASP A 19 11.96 -8.00 -5.21
CA ASP A 19 11.83 -8.90 -6.37
C ASP A 19 10.60 -8.61 -7.24
N GLY A 20 10.01 -7.41 -7.09
CA GLY A 20 8.86 -7.06 -7.90
C GLY A 20 7.56 -7.70 -7.46
N ARG A 21 7.54 -8.35 -6.31
CA ARG A 21 6.30 -8.95 -5.79
C ARG A 21 5.30 -7.86 -5.45
N GLY A 22 4.03 -8.17 -5.61
CA GLY A 22 2.96 -7.24 -5.29
C GLY A 22 2.24 -7.63 -4.00
N ILE A 23 1.84 -6.62 -3.24
CA ILE A 23 1.02 -6.81 -2.05
C ILE A 23 -0.28 -6.05 -2.24
N THR A 24 -1.40 -6.75 -2.10
CA THR A 24 -2.71 -6.13 -2.12
C THR A 24 -3.39 -6.37 -0.78
N LYS A 25 -4.48 -5.64 -0.52
CA LYS A 25 -5.27 -5.91 0.66
C LYS A 25 -5.81 -7.34 0.58
N ASP A 26 -5.74 -8.06 1.68
CA ASP A 26 -6.15 -9.46 1.79
C ASP A 26 -5.23 -10.45 1.11
N SER A 27 -4.07 -10.02 0.59
CA SER A 27 -3.04 -10.96 0.16
C SER A 27 -2.61 -11.83 1.35
N ARG A 28 -2.34 -13.09 1.09
CA ARG A 28 -1.80 -13.96 2.13
C ARG A 28 -0.27 -13.94 2.06
N ILE A 29 0.38 -13.68 3.17
CA ILE A 29 1.83 -13.68 3.24
C ILE A 29 2.25 -14.71 4.27
N ASN A 30 2.92 -15.77 3.80
CA ASN A 30 3.42 -16.82 4.69
C ASN A 30 4.91 -16.68 4.97
N HIS A 31 5.64 -16.01 4.08
CA HIS A 31 7.09 -15.82 4.22
C HIS A 31 7.42 -14.37 3.99
N ILE A 32 7.39 -13.60 5.07
CA ILE A 32 7.56 -12.15 4.97
C ILE A 32 8.91 -11.77 4.34
N ASN A 33 9.94 -12.61 4.54
CA ASN A 33 11.26 -12.31 4.00
C ASN A 33 11.25 -12.23 2.47
N ASP A 34 10.33 -12.94 1.82
CA ASP A 34 10.23 -12.88 0.35
C ASP A 34 9.73 -11.52 -0.12
N TYR A 35 9.14 -10.75 0.78
CA TYR A 35 8.53 -9.47 0.42
C TYR A 35 9.38 -8.27 0.84
N ILE A 36 9.98 -8.32 2.03
CA ILE A 36 10.72 -7.16 2.53
C ILE A 36 12.13 -7.52 3.00
N GLY A 37 12.63 -8.71 2.65
CA GLY A 37 13.97 -9.12 3.08
C GLY A 37 13.95 -9.56 4.53
N ASP A 38 15.13 -9.66 5.13
CA ASP A 38 15.25 -10.20 6.48
C ASP A 38 15.56 -9.15 7.54
N GLN A 39 15.51 -7.86 7.18
CA GLN A 39 15.78 -6.78 8.11
C GLN A 39 14.47 -6.13 8.51
N TYR A 40 13.90 -6.59 9.62
CA TYR A 40 12.64 -6.06 10.12
C TYR A 40 12.47 -6.42 11.59
N ILE A 41 11.50 -5.74 12.23
CA ILE A 41 11.09 -6.06 13.59
C ILE A 41 9.69 -6.64 13.52
N GLU A 42 9.46 -7.71 14.25
CA GLU A 42 8.15 -8.35 14.33
C GLU A 42 7.52 -8.04 15.69
N SER A 43 6.24 -7.69 15.66
CA SER A 43 5.49 -7.38 16.88
C SER A 43 4.12 -8.01 16.77
N LYS A 44 3.60 -8.51 17.88
CA LYS A 44 2.26 -9.08 17.91
C LYS A 44 1.37 -8.20 18.77
N LYS A 45 0.15 -7.97 18.28
CA LYS A 45 -0.79 -7.15 18.99
C LYS A 45 -2.18 -7.74 18.80
N ASN A 46 -2.76 -8.26 19.85
CA ASN A 46 -4.01 -9.00 19.79
C ASN A 46 -3.81 -10.20 18.87
N ASN A 47 -4.59 -10.31 17.81
CA ASN A 47 -4.45 -11.41 16.86
C ASN A 47 -3.68 -11.01 15.60
N ASP A 48 -3.15 -9.81 15.60
CA ASP A 48 -2.44 -9.29 14.43
C ASP A 48 -0.94 -9.43 14.62
N THR A 49 -0.23 -9.58 13.50
CA THR A 49 1.22 -9.55 13.48
C THR A 49 1.65 -8.36 12.65
N VAL A 50 2.58 -7.56 13.16
CA VAL A 50 3.10 -6.39 12.48
C VAL A 50 4.57 -6.61 12.19
N TYR A 51 4.95 -6.43 10.93
CA TYR A 51 6.35 -6.46 10.49
C TYR A 51 6.73 -5.08 10.01
N TYR A 52 7.83 -4.52 10.50
CA TYR A 52 8.18 -3.16 10.10
C TYR A 52 9.67 -2.92 10.09
N ASN A 53 10.05 -1.97 9.26
CA ASN A 53 11.40 -1.41 9.22
C ASN A 53 11.26 0.08 8.91
N ASP A 54 12.36 0.72 8.50
CA ASP A 54 12.33 2.17 8.25
C ASP A 54 11.44 2.56 7.10
N SER A 55 11.16 1.65 6.18
CA SER A 55 10.47 1.97 4.93
C SER A 55 9.04 1.50 4.87
N ILE A 56 8.68 0.45 5.62
CA ILE A 56 7.39 -0.19 5.45
C ILE A 56 6.90 -0.80 6.75
N GLN A 57 5.58 -0.82 6.92
CA GLN A 57 4.95 -1.55 8.02
C GLN A 57 3.80 -2.35 7.43
N ILE A 58 3.81 -3.65 7.68
CA ILE A 58 2.78 -4.56 7.18
C ILE A 58 2.07 -5.19 8.36
N THR A 59 0.75 -5.09 8.39
CA THR A 59 -0.07 -5.70 9.43
C THR A 59 -0.84 -6.86 8.83
N LEU A 60 -0.66 -8.05 9.39
CA LEU A 60 -1.35 -9.27 8.97
C LEU A 60 -2.33 -9.70 10.05
N ASN A 61 -3.48 -10.23 9.64
CA ASN A 61 -4.42 -10.78 10.60
C ASN A 61 -3.97 -12.20 10.99
N LYS A 62 -4.75 -12.86 11.85
CA LYS A 62 -4.37 -14.18 12.34
C LYS A 62 -4.33 -15.25 11.26
N LYS A 63 -4.88 -14.98 10.08
CA LYS A 63 -4.83 -15.89 8.93
C LYS A 63 -3.73 -15.50 7.96
N ASN A 64 -2.82 -14.63 8.38
CA ASN A 64 -1.70 -14.14 7.57
C ASN A 64 -2.15 -13.35 6.34
N LYS A 65 -3.32 -12.72 6.41
CA LYS A 65 -3.79 -11.87 5.34
C LYS A 65 -3.50 -10.41 5.67
N VAL A 66 -3.16 -9.66 4.65
CA VAL A 66 -2.79 -8.25 4.80
C VAL A 66 -4.02 -7.44 5.20
N LYS A 67 -3.92 -6.75 6.33
CA LYS A 67 -4.93 -5.80 6.77
C LYS A 67 -4.56 -4.39 6.37
N LYS A 68 -3.29 -4.05 6.46
CA LYS A 68 -2.83 -2.70 6.23
C LYS A 68 -1.36 -2.71 5.87
N VAL A 69 -0.96 -1.83 4.96
CA VAL A 69 0.44 -1.60 4.64
C VAL A 69 0.67 -0.10 4.66
N GLU A 70 1.77 0.33 5.26
CA GLU A 70 2.16 1.73 5.26
C GLU A 70 3.57 1.87 4.70
N LEU A 71 3.76 2.83 3.81
CA LEU A 71 5.07 3.14 3.25
C LEU A 71 5.52 4.49 3.77
N PHE A 72 6.78 4.56 4.22
CA PHE A 72 7.33 5.78 4.82
C PHE A 72 8.43 6.42 3.98
N THR A 73 8.99 5.69 3.02
CA THR A 73 10.05 6.18 2.14
C THR A 73 9.74 5.73 0.71
N ASP A 74 10.58 6.15 -0.23
CA ASP A 74 10.43 5.77 -1.62
C ASP A 74 11.08 4.43 -1.97
N HIS A 75 11.50 3.67 -0.96
CA HIS A 75 12.13 2.37 -1.20
C HIS A 75 11.17 1.41 -1.89
N TYR A 76 9.89 1.47 -1.55
CA TYR A 76 8.84 0.68 -2.20
C TYR A 76 7.87 1.63 -2.88
N LYS A 77 7.14 1.11 -3.85
CA LYS A 77 6.24 1.94 -4.67
C LYS A 77 4.86 1.32 -4.75
N VAL A 78 3.90 2.14 -5.11
CA VAL A 78 2.58 1.68 -5.52
C VAL A 78 2.63 1.46 -7.03
N GLU A 79 1.97 0.42 -7.50
CA GLU A 79 1.84 0.17 -8.94
C GLU A 79 1.25 1.41 -9.60
N GLY A 80 1.82 1.82 -10.73
CA GLY A 80 1.46 3.09 -11.35
C GLY A 80 2.51 4.15 -11.07
N ASN A 81 3.56 3.76 -10.33
CA ASN A 81 4.71 4.60 -10.07
C ASN A 81 4.42 5.75 -9.11
N PHE A 82 3.64 5.48 -8.06
CA PHE A 82 3.42 6.44 -6.99
C PHE A 82 4.30 6.07 -5.80
N TYR A 83 4.90 7.07 -5.15
CA TYR A 83 5.85 6.81 -4.07
C TYR A 83 5.96 8.02 -3.15
N VAL A 84 6.51 7.81 -1.98
CA VAL A 84 6.75 8.87 -1.02
C VAL A 84 7.77 9.85 -1.62
N GLY A 85 7.47 11.14 -1.57
CA GLY A 85 8.29 12.17 -2.19
C GLY A 85 7.72 12.72 -3.48
N LEU A 86 6.75 12.02 -4.07
CA LEU A 86 6.09 12.47 -5.29
C LEU A 86 5.11 13.59 -4.95
N GLU A 87 4.92 14.52 -5.89
CA GLU A 87 3.99 15.60 -5.67
C GLU A 87 2.55 15.17 -5.94
N LYS A 88 1.62 15.80 -5.22
CA LYS A 88 0.21 15.44 -5.27
C LYS A 88 -0.37 15.47 -6.68
N ASN A 89 0.08 16.42 -7.51
CA ASN A 89 -0.53 16.56 -8.83
C ASN A 89 -0.21 15.41 -9.78
N ASN A 90 0.64 14.47 -9.35
CA ASN A 90 0.85 13.24 -10.11
C ASN A 90 -0.19 12.17 -9.82
N LEU A 91 -1.05 12.39 -8.81
CA LEU A 91 -2.10 11.44 -8.46
C LEU A 91 -3.34 11.75 -9.29
N ASP A 92 -3.87 10.74 -9.97
CA ASP A 92 -5.01 10.95 -10.84
C ASP A 92 -5.99 9.77 -10.79
N TYR A 93 -6.24 9.27 -9.61
CA TYR A 93 -7.22 8.18 -9.44
C TYR A 93 -8.61 8.67 -9.82
N GLU A 94 -9.34 7.81 -10.51
CA GLU A 94 -10.69 8.15 -10.94
C GLU A 94 -11.62 8.35 -9.75
N ASN A 95 -11.55 7.44 -8.78
CA ASN A 95 -12.38 7.52 -7.58
C ASN A 95 -11.52 7.97 -6.41
N HIS A 96 -11.61 9.22 -6.07
CA HIS A 96 -10.82 9.74 -4.97
C HIS A 96 -11.54 10.87 -4.27
N LYS A 97 -11.05 11.21 -3.10
CA LYS A 97 -11.55 12.28 -2.30
C LYS A 97 -10.37 13.00 -1.69
N GLU A 98 -10.43 14.30 -1.60
CA GLU A 98 -9.37 15.09 -0.98
C GLU A 98 -9.87 15.68 0.32
N ALA A 99 -9.03 15.62 1.32
CA ALA A 99 -9.30 16.20 2.62
C ALA A 99 -8.04 16.91 3.07
N ASN A 100 -8.05 17.48 4.27
CA ASN A 100 -6.87 18.18 4.77
C ASN A 100 -5.66 17.26 4.73
N ASN A 101 -4.67 17.64 3.90
CA ASN A 101 -3.41 16.94 3.82
C ASN A 101 -3.53 15.46 3.49
N GLN A 102 -4.60 15.07 2.78
CA GLN A 102 -4.78 13.70 2.35
C GLN A 102 -5.42 13.63 0.98
N TYR A 103 -4.96 12.66 0.20
CA TYR A 103 -5.60 12.28 -1.06
C TYR A 103 -5.96 10.81 -0.88
N ILE A 104 -7.25 10.49 -0.90
CA ILE A 104 -7.74 9.15 -0.58
C ILE A 104 -8.36 8.54 -1.82
N ALA A 105 -7.72 7.49 -2.35
CA ALA A 105 -8.20 6.81 -3.54
C ALA A 105 -8.97 5.56 -3.13
N TYR A 106 -10.03 5.25 -3.87
CA TYR A 106 -10.89 4.10 -3.60
C TYR A 106 -10.89 3.19 -4.80
N SER A 107 -10.83 1.87 -4.54
CA SER A 107 -11.03 0.90 -5.60
C SER A 107 -12.47 1.00 -6.12
N GLU A 108 -12.73 0.37 -7.26
CA GLU A 108 -14.03 0.51 -7.91
C GLU A 108 -15.18 0.11 -7.00
N ASN A 109 -15.03 -1.00 -6.27
CA ASN A 109 -16.08 -1.45 -5.35
C ASN A 109 -15.93 -0.86 -3.95
N LYS A 110 -14.96 0.03 -3.77
CA LYS A 110 -14.73 0.76 -2.53
C LYS A 110 -14.36 -0.13 -1.34
N THR A 111 -13.86 -1.32 -1.61
CA THR A 111 -13.40 -2.22 -0.55
C THR A 111 -11.94 -1.99 -0.19
N VAL A 112 -11.20 -1.29 -1.03
CA VAL A 112 -9.79 -1.01 -0.80
C VAL A 112 -9.57 0.49 -0.90
N LYS A 113 -8.74 1.00 0.00
CA LYS A 113 -8.47 2.42 0.08
C LYS A 113 -6.96 2.64 0.10
N MET A 114 -6.48 3.58 -0.70
CA MET A 114 -5.08 3.99 -0.69
C MET A 114 -5.04 5.45 -0.28
N THR A 115 -4.48 5.72 0.89
CA THR A 115 -4.41 7.07 1.43
C THR A 115 -3.01 7.62 1.28
N TYR A 116 -2.91 8.76 0.61
CA TYR A 116 -1.66 9.48 0.44
C TYR A 116 -1.67 10.66 1.39
N THR A 117 -0.82 10.60 2.40
CA THR A 117 -0.68 11.69 3.36
C THR A 117 0.27 12.72 2.80
N LEU A 118 -0.10 13.99 2.88
CA LEU A 118 0.61 15.05 2.19
C LEU A 118 1.15 16.09 3.17
N SER A 119 2.28 16.67 2.82
CA SER A 119 2.81 17.86 3.49
C SER A 119 3.33 18.75 2.39
N ASN A 120 2.82 19.99 2.31
CA ASN A 120 3.19 20.93 1.26
C ASN A 120 3.03 20.30 -0.13
N ASN A 121 1.91 19.59 -0.33
CA ASN A 121 1.59 18.94 -1.60
C ASN A 121 2.56 17.83 -2.01
N THR A 122 3.36 17.34 -1.07
CA THR A 122 4.28 16.23 -1.30
C THR A 122 3.85 15.04 -0.47
N ILE A 123 3.89 13.86 -1.06
CA ILE A 123 3.48 12.63 -0.38
C ILE A 123 4.53 12.28 0.68
N THR A 124 4.10 12.11 1.92
CA THR A 124 4.99 11.75 3.03
C THR A 124 4.72 10.36 3.57
N LYS A 125 3.55 9.80 3.29
CA LYS A 125 3.20 8.45 3.73
C LYS A 125 2.12 7.90 2.82
N ILE A 126 2.14 6.60 2.58
CA ILE A 126 1.13 5.92 1.77
C ILE A 126 0.57 4.78 2.60
N THR A 127 -0.75 4.68 2.68
CA THR A 127 -1.42 3.65 3.48
C THR A 127 -2.41 2.88 2.61
N LEU A 128 -2.22 1.57 2.54
CA LEU A 128 -3.15 0.65 1.89
C LEU A 128 -3.99 -0.02 2.98
N ALA A 129 -5.30 0.08 2.86
CA ALA A 129 -6.18 -0.55 3.85
C ALA A 129 -7.53 -0.98 3.28
#